data_4391c44a0a66ccc3b9cee7eb80b25705
#
_entry.id   4391c44a0a66ccc3b9cee7eb80b25705
#
_cell.length_a   1.000
_cell.length_b   1.000
_cell.length_c   1.000
_cell.angle_alpha   90.00
_cell.angle_beta   90.00
_cell.angle_gamma   90.00
#
_symmetry.space_group_name_H-M   'P 1'
#
loop_
_entity.id
_entity.type
_entity.pdbx_description
1 polymer ?
#
loop_
_entity_poly.entity_id
_entity_poly.type
_entity_poly.pdbx_seq_one_letter_code
_entity_poly.pdbx_strand_id
1 'polypeptide(L)'
;LFTVISILFAVALIGNITLVILIRLDQRLHTPMYFLLSQLSIIDMMCISTTVPKMGANFISDTKAISVLGCEIQVFMFMSLAGCEALLLGFMSYDRYIAICQPLHYPVLMSRKICCSMVASAWSSSSINALAHTVYVFQLPFCGSRMVNHFFCEVPSLLPLVCEDTSQYEHMIVM
;
A
#
# COMPACT_ATOMS: atom_id res chain seq x y z
N LEU A 1 15.20 5.84 -19.13
CA LEU A 1 14.13 5.82 -18.14
C LEU A 1 13.89 4.37 -17.62
N PHE A 2 13.65 3.39 -18.50
CA PHE A 2 13.40 1.98 -18.12
C PHE A 2 14.53 1.39 -17.27
N THR A 3 15.80 1.59 -17.68
CA THR A 3 16.97 1.10 -16.94
C THR A 3 17.05 1.69 -15.53
N VAL A 4 16.79 2.99 -15.37
CA VAL A 4 16.79 3.66 -14.06
C VAL A 4 15.70 3.08 -13.15
N ILE A 5 14.49 2.89 -13.68
CA ILE A 5 13.38 2.29 -12.93
C ILE A 5 13.72 0.86 -12.50
N SER A 6 14.32 0.06 -13.39
CA SER A 6 14.72 -1.32 -13.08
C SER A 6 15.80 -1.38 -11.99
N ILE A 7 16.76 -0.46 -12.00
CA ILE A 7 17.78 -0.35 -10.96
C ILE A 7 17.15 0.04 -9.63
N LEU A 8 16.29 1.06 -9.59
CA LEU A 8 15.60 1.49 -8.38
C LEU A 8 14.73 0.38 -7.80
N PHE A 9 14.02 -0.35 -8.66
CA PHE A 9 13.23 -1.52 -8.26
C PHE A 9 14.09 -2.59 -7.60
N ALA A 10 15.21 -2.96 -8.23
CA ALA A 10 16.13 -3.96 -7.68
C ALA A 10 16.72 -3.51 -6.33
N VAL A 11 17.16 -2.25 -6.22
CA VAL A 11 17.71 -1.69 -4.97
C VAL A 11 16.65 -1.69 -3.86
N ALA A 12 15.42 -1.26 -4.15
CA ALA A 12 14.33 -1.27 -3.18
C ALA A 12 13.99 -2.69 -2.72
N LEU A 13 13.91 -3.64 -3.63
CA LEU A 13 13.62 -5.04 -3.32
C LEU A 13 14.72 -5.66 -2.44
N ILE A 14 15.98 -5.51 -2.84
CA ILE A 14 17.13 -6.03 -2.09
C ILE A 14 17.21 -5.39 -0.71
N GLY A 15 17.00 -4.08 -0.61
CA GLY A 15 17.01 -3.34 0.67
C GLY A 15 15.95 -3.86 1.65
N ASN A 16 14.71 -3.97 1.20
CA ASN A 16 13.61 -4.45 2.04
C ASN A 16 13.77 -5.93 2.42
N ILE A 17 14.19 -6.80 1.49
CA ILE A 17 14.49 -8.21 1.78
C ILE A 17 15.60 -8.31 2.83
N THR A 18 16.69 -7.58 2.65
CA THR A 18 17.83 -7.58 3.58
C THR A 18 17.38 -7.14 4.96
N LEU A 19 16.58 -6.07 5.05
CA LEU A 19 16.06 -5.56 6.33
C LEU A 19 15.20 -6.61 7.05
N VAL A 20 14.27 -7.27 6.35
CA VAL A 20 13.44 -8.33 6.94
C VAL A 20 14.28 -9.51 7.40
N ILE A 21 15.29 -9.92 6.63
CA ILE A 21 16.19 -11.01 7.01
C ILE A 21 16.99 -10.65 8.26
N LEU A 22 17.60 -9.44 8.30
CA LEU A 22 18.38 -8.97 9.45
C LEU A 22 17.54 -8.94 10.72
N ILE A 23 16.30 -8.40 10.64
CA ILE A 23 15.39 -8.35 11.80
C ILE A 23 15.04 -9.76 12.30
N ARG A 24 14.95 -10.74 11.40
CA ARG A 24 14.64 -12.13 11.80
C ARG A 24 15.84 -12.87 12.38
N LEU A 25 17.04 -12.61 11.90
CA LEU A 25 18.26 -13.32 12.31
C LEU A 25 18.89 -12.75 13.56
N ASP A 26 18.86 -11.43 13.75
CA ASP A 26 19.47 -10.78 14.92
C ASP A 26 18.44 -10.63 16.04
N GLN A 27 18.65 -11.37 17.15
CA GLN A 27 17.81 -11.30 18.34
C GLN A 27 17.77 -9.91 18.99
N ARG A 28 18.79 -9.07 18.79
CA ARG A 28 18.81 -7.70 19.29
C ARG A 28 17.77 -6.80 18.62
N LEU A 29 17.34 -7.18 17.42
CA LEU A 29 16.31 -6.46 16.64
C LEU A 29 14.89 -7.01 16.92
N HIS A 30 14.71 -7.93 17.85
CA HIS A 30 13.40 -8.46 18.23
C HIS A 30 12.63 -7.52 19.16
N THR A 31 12.48 -6.27 18.78
CA THR A 31 11.70 -5.26 19.50
C THR A 31 10.39 -4.94 18.74
N PRO A 32 9.37 -4.39 19.42
CA PRO A 32 8.09 -4.00 18.79
C PRO A 32 8.27 -3.13 17.56
N MET A 33 9.15 -2.14 17.64
CA MET A 33 9.42 -1.24 16.53
C MET A 33 9.96 -1.95 15.29
N TYR A 34 10.97 -2.83 15.45
CA TYR A 34 11.52 -3.56 14.30
C TYR A 34 10.53 -4.59 13.75
N PHE A 35 9.64 -5.13 14.60
CA PHE A 35 8.54 -5.96 14.13
C PHE A 35 7.60 -5.17 13.19
N LEU A 36 7.16 -3.97 13.59
CA LEU A 36 6.34 -3.09 12.74
C LEU A 36 7.10 -2.66 11.46
N LEU A 37 8.39 -2.36 11.59
CA LEU A 37 9.24 -2.02 10.44
C LEU A 37 9.36 -3.17 9.44
N SER A 38 9.44 -4.42 9.91
CA SER A 38 9.45 -5.58 9.03
C SER A 38 8.14 -5.75 8.26
N GLN A 39 7.00 -5.41 8.87
CA GLN A 39 5.71 -5.41 8.19
C GLN A 39 5.64 -4.31 7.12
N LEU A 40 6.15 -3.12 7.42
CA LEU A 40 6.26 -2.02 6.46
C LEU A 40 7.08 -2.44 5.24
N SER A 41 8.26 -3.05 5.45
CA SER A 41 9.10 -3.56 4.36
C SER A 41 8.39 -4.61 3.49
N ILE A 42 7.54 -5.46 4.07
CA ILE A 42 6.74 -6.43 3.32
C ILE A 42 5.71 -5.70 2.45
N ILE A 43 5.04 -4.69 2.99
CA ILE A 43 4.08 -3.86 2.23
C ILE A 43 4.77 -3.15 1.08
N ASP A 44 5.94 -2.53 1.32
CA ASP A 44 6.74 -1.88 0.28
C ASP A 44 7.08 -2.84 -0.87
N MET A 45 7.54 -4.05 -0.54
CA MET A 45 7.82 -5.08 -1.55
C MET A 45 6.58 -5.46 -2.36
N MET A 46 5.42 -5.57 -1.71
CA MET A 46 4.15 -5.85 -2.40
C MET A 46 3.76 -4.68 -3.31
N CYS A 47 3.85 -3.43 -2.83
CA CYS A 47 3.57 -2.23 -3.62
C CYS A 47 4.42 -2.15 -4.88
N ILE A 48 5.74 -2.25 -4.75
CA ILE A 48 6.64 -2.16 -5.91
C ILE A 48 6.48 -3.34 -6.86
N SER A 49 6.16 -4.54 -6.35
CA SER A 49 5.94 -5.74 -7.16
C SER A 49 4.62 -5.71 -7.93
N THR A 50 3.61 -5.00 -7.46
CA THR A 50 2.34 -4.82 -8.19
C THR A 50 2.41 -3.71 -9.23
N THR A 51 3.25 -2.69 -9.00
CA THR A 51 3.31 -1.47 -9.83
C THR A 51 4.35 -1.58 -10.94
N VAL A 52 5.60 -1.93 -10.61
CA VAL A 52 6.74 -1.84 -11.54
C VAL A 52 6.68 -2.83 -12.69
N PRO A 53 6.35 -4.13 -12.50
CA PRO A 53 6.29 -5.08 -13.62
C PRO A 53 5.25 -4.70 -14.66
N LYS A 54 4.09 -4.17 -14.23
CA LYS A 54 3.04 -3.70 -15.14
C LYS A 54 3.49 -2.47 -15.93
N MET A 55 4.15 -1.53 -15.27
CA MET A 55 4.72 -0.37 -15.92
C MET A 55 5.79 -0.78 -16.94
N GLY A 56 6.66 -1.74 -16.60
CA GLY A 56 7.67 -2.30 -17.51
C GLY A 56 7.04 -2.99 -18.72
N ALA A 57 6.00 -3.79 -18.52
CA ALA A 57 5.28 -4.44 -19.61
C ALA A 57 4.64 -3.41 -20.56
N ASN A 58 4.07 -2.33 -20.03
CA ASN A 58 3.50 -1.25 -20.84
C ASN A 58 4.55 -0.44 -21.62
N PHE A 59 5.81 -0.44 -21.19
CA PHE A 59 6.92 0.17 -21.94
C PHE A 59 7.38 -0.68 -23.13
N ILE A 60 7.28 -1.99 -23.03
CA ILE A 60 7.75 -2.93 -24.04
C ILE A 60 6.66 -3.25 -25.06
N SER A 61 5.39 -3.17 -24.65
CA SER A 61 4.24 -3.51 -25.49
C SER A 61 3.67 -2.29 -26.17
N ASP A 62 3.39 -2.38 -27.47
CA ASP A 62 2.68 -1.35 -28.24
C ASP A 62 1.21 -1.22 -27.83
N THR A 63 0.65 -2.25 -27.18
CA THR A 63 -0.73 -2.27 -26.66
C THR A 63 -0.75 -1.91 -25.19
N LYS A 64 -1.06 -0.65 -24.87
CA LYS A 64 -1.23 -0.13 -23.52
C LYS A 64 -2.62 -0.44 -22.94
N ALA A 65 -3.08 -1.68 -23.07
CA ALA A 65 -4.40 -2.09 -22.61
C ALA A 65 -4.30 -2.85 -21.28
N ILE A 66 -5.18 -2.52 -20.37
CA ILE A 66 -5.43 -3.30 -19.14
C ILE A 66 -6.88 -3.78 -19.17
N SER A 67 -7.14 -5.01 -18.74
CA SER A 67 -8.51 -5.50 -18.56
C SER A 67 -9.18 -4.79 -17.39
N VAL A 68 -10.50 -4.67 -17.41
CA VAL A 68 -11.28 -4.07 -16.30
C VAL A 68 -10.94 -4.77 -14.98
N LEU A 69 -10.98 -6.11 -14.97
CA LEU A 69 -10.62 -6.89 -13.78
C LEU A 69 -9.18 -6.63 -13.30
N GLY A 70 -8.23 -6.48 -14.23
CA GLY A 70 -6.85 -6.16 -13.89
C GLY A 70 -6.72 -4.77 -13.25
N CYS A 71 -7.51 -3.80 -13.71
CA CYS A 71 -7.60 -2.47 -13.14
C CYS A 71 -8.23 -2.49 -11.74
N GLU A 72 -9.34 -3.22 -11.54
CA GLU A 72 -9.99 -3.41 -10.24
C GLU A 72 -9.02 -3.99 -9.20
N ILE A 73 -8.32 -5.07 -9.56
CA ILE A 73 -7.32 -5.70 -8.67
C ILE A 73 -6.20 -4.72 -8.34
N GLN A 74 -5.74 -3.94 -9.31
CA GLN A 74 -4.65 -2.98 -9.10
C GLN A 74 -5.07 -1.85 -8.16
N VAL A 75 -6.28 -1.28 -8.34
CA VAL A 75 -6.85 -0.25 -7.46
C VAL A 75 -7.02 -0.80 -6.05
N PHE A 76 -7.63 -1.98 -5.90
CA PHE A 76 -7.81 -2.64 -4.60
C PHE A 76 -6.48 -2.86 -3.87
N MET A 77 -5.50 -3.45 -4.55
CA MET A 77 -4.19 -3.73 -3.95
C MET A 77 -3.48 -2.44 -3.54
N PHE A 78 -3.46 -1.44 -4.40
CA PHE A 78 -2.81 -0.17 -4.11
C PHE A 78 -3.45 0.53 -2.91
N MET A 79 -4.77 0.67 -2.87
CA MET A 79 -5.49 1.32 -1.75
C MET A 79 -5.34 0.55 -0.43
N SER A 80 -5.40 -0.79 -0.50
CA SER A 80 -5.23 -1.65 0.68
C SER A 80 -3.83 -1.52 1.28
N LEU A 81 -2.79 -1.56 0.44
CA LEU A 81 -1.40 -1.46 0.88
C LEU A 81 -1.08 -0.05 1.40
N ALA A 82 -1.50 1.01 0.69
CA ALA A 82 -1.28 2.39 1.13
C ALA A 82 -1.98 2.71 2.46
N GLY A 83 -3.22 2.24 2.63
CA GLY A 83 -3.94 2.40 3.90
C GLY A 83 -3.26 1.63 5.05
N CYS A 84 -2.79 0.41 4.79
CA CYS A 84 -2.06 -0.38 5.78
C CYS A 84 -0.73 0.27 6.17
N GLU A 85 0.01 0.82 5.20
CA GLU A 85 1.25 1.57 5.41
C GLU A 85 1.01 2.78 6.33
N ALA A 86 0.00 3.60 6.03
CA ALA A 86 -0.35 4.76 6.84
C ALA A 86 -0.68 4.39 8.30
N LEU A 87 -1.45 3.32 8.51
CA LEU A 87 -1.77 2.84 9.86
C LEU A 87 -0.53 2.30 10.59
N LEU A 88 0.35 1.57 9.91
CA LEU A 88 1.59 1.08 10.51
C LEU A 88 2.53 2.22 10.92
N LEU A 89 2.65 3.28 10.11
CA LEU A 89 3.39 4.48 10.48
C LEU A 89 2.80 5.17 11.72
N GLY A 90 1.46 5.23 11.83
CA GLY A 90 0.77 5.68 13.02
C GLY A 90 1.11 4.83 14.26
N PHE A 91 1.10 3.51 14.13
CA PHE A 91 1.47 2.59 15.22
C PHE A 91 2.95 2.70 15.60
N MET A 92 3.83 2.91 14.65
CA MET A 92 5.25 3.17 14.93
C MET A 92 5.45 4.50 15.68
N SER A 93 4.68 5.52 15.37
CA SER A 93 4.68 6.79 16.09
C SER A 93 4.17 6.61 17.53
N TYR A 94 3.12 5.81 17.72
CA TYR A 94 2.60 5.43 19.04
C TYR A 94 3.63 4.63 19.84
N ASP A 95 4.31 3.66 19.23
CA ASP A 95 5.41 2.90 19.87
C ASP A 95 6.49 3.83 20.41
N ARG A 96 6.90 4.82 19.60
CA ARG A 96 7.88 5.82 20.04
C ARG A 96 7.37 6.69 21.17
N TYR A 97 6.14 7.13 21.11
CA TYR A 97 5.51 7.91 22.18
C TYR A 97 5.53 7.14 23.52
N ILE A 98 5.09 5.88 23.53
CA ILE A 98 5.08 5.06 24.74
C ILE A 98 6.50 4.78 25.26
N ALA A 99 7.45 4.52 24.39
CA ALA A 99 8.84 4.28 24.78
C ALA A 99 9.48 5.48 25.50
N ILE A 100 9.11 6.70 25.10
CA ILE A 100 9.65 7.94 25.68
C ILE A 100 8.86 8.38 26.91
N CYS A 101 7.52 8.39 26.83
CA CYS A 101 6.67 8.94 27.89
C CYS A 101 6.32 7.97 29.01
N GLN A 102 6.33 6.65 28.73
CA GLN A 102 5.91 5.62 29.68
C GLN A 102 6.85 4.41 29.67
N PRO A 103 8.15 4.59 29.91
CA PRO A 103 9.16 3.53 29.77
C PRO A 103 8.91 2.33 30.68
N LEU A 104 8.36 2.55 31.88
CA LEU A 104 8.06 1.49 32.83
C LEU A 104 6.89 0.60 32.40
N HIS A 105 5.94 1.13 31.61
CA HIS A 105 4.77 0.40 31.12
C HIS A 105 4.99 -0.14 29.70
N TYR A 106 6.08 0.26 29.04
CA TYR A 106 6.38 -0.12 27.66
C TYR A 106 6.28 -1.62 27.38
N PRO A 107 6.86 -2.54 28.19
CA PRO A 107 6.79 -3.98 27.93
C PRO A 107 5.36 -4.55 27.95
N VAL A 108 4.46 -3.89 28.69
CA VAL A 108 3.05 -4.30 28.80
C VAL A 108 2.24 -3.72 27.63
N LEU A 109 2.39 -2.42 27.39
CA LEU A 109 1.64 -1.68 26.35
C LEU A 109 2.04 -2.06 24.93
N MET A 110 3.31 -2.45 24.72
CA MET A 110 3.86 -2.88 23.43
C MET A 110 4.22 -4.37 23.46
N SER A 111 3.40 -5.19 24.13
CA SER A 111 3.59 -6.65 24.13
C SER A 111 3.42 -7.22 22.70
N ARG A 112 4.02 -8.37 22.44
CA ARG A 112 3.94 -9.06 21.13
C ARG A 112 2.51 -9.29 20.67
N LYS A 113 1.59 -9.60 21.61
CA LYS A 113 0.17 -9.80 21.30
C LYS A 113 -0.48 -8.51 20.80
N ILE A 114 -0.17 -7.38 21.45
CA ILE A 114 -0.69 -6.06 21.04
C ILE A 114 -0.14 -5.68 19.67
N CYS A 115 1.15 -5.84 19.43
CA CYS A 115 1.75 -5.56 18.11
C CYS A 115 1.14 -6.43 16.99
N CYS A 116 0.92 -7.72 17.24
CA CYS A 116 0.23 -8.59 16.27
C CYS A 116 -1.22 -8.14 16.03
N SER A 117 -1.94 -7.72 17.07
CA SER A 117 -3.30 -7.18 16.95
C SER A 117 -3.33 -5.89 16.15
N MET A 118 -2.37 -4.97 16.37
CA MET A 118 -2.22 -3.74 15.59
C MET A 118 -2.02 -4.04 14.10
N VAL A 119 -1.09 -4.95 13.77
CA VAL A 119 -0.85 -5.37 12.39
C VAL A 119 -2.10 -6.00 11.78
N ALA A 120 -2.76 -6.92 12.48
CA ALA A 120 -3.98 -7.56 12.00
C ALA A 120 -5.11 -6.54 11.78
N SER A 121 -5.26 -5.56 12.67
CA SER A 121 -6.25 -4.48 12.51
C SER A 121 -5.93 -3.57 11.34
N ALA A 122 -4.65 -3.23 11.10
CA ALA A 122 -4.22 -2.46 9.95
C ALA A 122 -4.58 -3.17 8.64
N TRP A 123 -4.21 -4.42 8.49
CA TRP A 123 -4.51 -5.20 7.29
C TRP A 123 -6.02 -5.36 7.05
N SER A 124 -6.79 -5.71 8.09
CA SER A 124 -8.22 -5.93 7.94
C SER A 124 -8.98 -4.63 7.64
N SER A 125 -8.72 -3.54 8.38
CA SER A 125 -9.41 -2.28 8.17
C SER A 125 -9.07 -1.65 6.82
N SER A 126 -7.80 -1.68 6.41
CA SER A 126 -7.37 -1.17 5.11
C SER A 126 -7.95 -1.97 3.95
N SER A 127 -7.99 -3.31 4.06
CA SER A 127 -8.58 -4.16 3.03
C SER A 127 -10.09 -3.96 2.90
N ILE A 128 -10.81 -3.82 4.02
CA ILE A 128 -12.26 -3.54 4.00
C ILE A 128 -12.53 -2.18 3.37
N ASN A 129 -11.77 -1.16 3.76
CA ASN A 129 -11.90 0.18 3.20
C ASN A 129 -11.59 0.20 1.69
N ALA A 130 -10.50 -0.44 1.28
CA ALA A 130 -10.11 -0.56 -0.13
C ALA A 130 -11.18 -1.30 -0.95
N LEU A 131 -11.77 -2.37 -0.40
CA LEU A 131 -12.84 -3.10 -1.06
C LEU A 131 -14.08 -2.22 -1.27
N ALA A 132 -14.49 -1.49 -0.23
CA ALA A 132 -15.63 -0.58 -0.32
C ALA A 132 -15.43 0.49 -1.40
N HIS A 133 -14.25 1.12 -1.43
CA HIS A 133 -13.91 2.12 -2.45
C HIS A 133 -13.83 1.52 -3.86
N THR A 134 -13.19 0.37 -4.00
CA THR A 134 -13.09 -0.30 -5.31
C THR A 134 -14.48 -0.66 -5.85
N VAL A 135 -15.32 -1.29 -5.05
CA VAL A 135 -16.69 -1.65 -5.45
C VAL A 135 -17.49 -0.40 -5.82
N TYR A 136 -17.40 0.66 -5.03
CA TYR A 136 -18.09 1.92 -5.31
C TYR A 136 -17.66 2.51 -6.66
N VAL A 137 -16.36 2.67 -6.90
CA VAL A 137 -15.84 3.27 -8.14
C VAL A 137 -16.24 2.47 -9.38
N PHE A 138 -16.16 1.15 -9.33
CA PHE A 138 -16.48 0.31 -10.49
C PHE A 138 -17.99 0.08 -10.71
N GLN A 139 -18.85 0.51 -9.77
CA GLN A 139 -20.29 0.58 -9.97
C GLN A 139 -20.76 1.88 -10.65
N LEU A 140 -19.89 2.91 -10.71
CA LEU A 140 -20.24 4.17 -11.36
C LEU A 140 -20.38 3.99 -12.89
N PRO A 141 -21.31 4.73 -13.54
CA PRO A 141 -21.49 4.69 -14.97
C PRO A 141 -20.32 5.36 -15.69
N PHE A 142 -19.48 4.58 -16.36
CA PHE A 142 -18.39 5.09 -17.19
C PHE A 142 -18.92 5.52 -18.56
N CYS A 143 -18.66 6.78 -18.95
CA CYS A 143 -19.01 7.36 -20.23
C CYS A 143 -17.79 7.58 -21.12
N GLY A 144 -17.87 7.19 -22.36
CA GLY A 144 -16.83 7.45 -23.37
C GLY A 144 -15.91 6.27 -23.66
N SER A 145 -14.69 6.56 -24.12
CA SER A 145 -13.74 5.52 -24.46
C SER A 145 -13.27 4.82 -23.18
N ARG A 146 -13.37 3.50 -23.14
CA ARG A 146 -12.82 2.67 -22.05
C ARG A 146 -11.28 2.64 -22.03
N MET A 147 -10.64 3.66 -22.57
CA MET A 147 -9.18 3.78 -22.59
C MET A 147 -8.73 4.75 -21.50
N VAL A 148 -8.11 4.19 -20.47
CA VAL A 148 -7.43 4.96 -19.44
C VAL A 148 -6.09 5.43 -20.00
N ASN A 149 -5.94 6.73 -20.21
CA ASN A 149 -4.73 7.33 -20.77
C ASN A 149 -3.65 7.53 -19.69
N HIS A 150 -3.48 6.50 -18.86
CA HIS A 150 -2.51 6.48 -17.75
C HIS A 150 -1.76 5.14 -17.70
N PHE A 151 -0.52 5.17 -17.20
CA PHE A 151 0.31 3.96 -17.12
C PHE A 151 -0.06 3.04 -15.94
N PHE A 152 -0.93 3.51 -15.05
CA PHE A 152 -1.36 2.83 -13.82
C PHE A 152 -2.85 3.09 -13.58
N CYS A 153 -3.59 2.05 -13.11
CA CYS A 153 -4.98 2.22 -12.70
C CYS A 153 -5.03 2.72 -11.26
N GLU A 154 -5.44 3.96 -11.09
CA GLU A 154 -5.71 4.57 -9.79
C GLU A 154 -7.04 5.32 -9.82
N VAL A 155 -7.67 5.49 -8.67
CA VAL A 155 -8.99 6.12 -8.59
C VAL A 155 -9.00 7.52 -9.21
N PRO A 156 -8.03 8.44 -8.95
CA PRO A 156 -8.03 9.75 -9.58
C PRO A 156 -7.96 9.74 -11.12
N SER A 157 -7.40 8.71 -11.72
CA SER A 157 -7.35 8.57 -13.19
C SER A 157 -8.65 8.00 -13.79
N LEU A 158 -9.49 7.36 -12.97
CA LEU A 158 -10.77 6.78 -13.38
C LEU A 158 -11.93 7.76 -13.25
N LEU A 159 -11.91 8.63 -12.23
CA LEU A 159 -13.01 9.58 -11.95
C LEU A 159 -13.39 10.48 -13.14
N PRO A 160 -12.44 11.04 -13.94
CA PRO A 160 -12.80 11.83 -15.11
C PRO A 160 -13.53 11.07 -16.22
N LEU A 161 -13.56 9.73 -16.15
CA LEU A 161 -14.25 8.88 -17.12
C LEU A 161 -15.71 8.55 -16.71
N VAL A 162 -16.12 8.98 -15.51
CA VAL A 162 -17.46 8.79 -14.97
C VAL A 162 -18.38 9.89 -15.46
N CYS A 163 -19.67 9.56 -15.75
CA CYS A 163 -20.68 10.49 -16.23
C CYS A 163 -21.39 11.30 -15.17
N GLU A 164 -21.26 10.90 -13.92
CA GLU A 164 -21.90 11.56 -12.79
C GLU A 164 -20.94 12.57 -12.14
N ASP A 165 -21.52 13.51 -11.39
CA ASP A 165 -20.75 14.46 -10.60
C ASP A 165 -20.06 13.74 -9.45
N THR A 166 -18.74 13.60 -9.57
CA THR A 166 -17.88 12.91 -8.59
C THR A 166 -17.28 13.85 -7.54
N SER A 167 -17.69 15.13 -7.51
CA SER A 167 -17.11 16.15 -6.63
C SER A 167 -17.14 15.75 -5.15
N GLN A 168 -18.23 15.15 -4.69
CA GLN A 168 -18.34 14.68 -3.29
C GLN A 168 -17.39 13.54 -2.97
N TYR A 169 -17.18 12.63 -3.92
CA TYR A 169 -16.26 11.52 -3.74
C TYR A 169 -14.80 11.95 -3.83
N GLU A 170 -14.48 12.91 -4.70
CA GLU A 170 -13.14 13.51 -4.78
C GLU A 170 -12.76 14.17 -3.45
N HIS A 171 -13.68 14.92 -2.84
CA HIS A 171 -13.45 15.50 -1.51
C HIS A 171 -13.23 14.43 -0.42
N MET A 172 -13.91 13.29 -0.51
CA MET A 172 -13.77 12.22 0.48
C MET A 172 -12.43 11.47 0.37
N ILE A 173 -11.84 11.38 -0.82
CA ILE A 173 -10.53 10.72 -1.03
C ILE A 173 -9.37 11.62 -0.59
N VAL A 174 -9.52 12.95 -0.71
CA VAL A 174 -8.45 13.92 -0.40
C VAL A 174 -8.36 14.24 1.10
N MET A 175 -9.37 13.91 1.90
CA MET A 175 -9.33 14.00 3.37
C MET A 175 -8.77 12.74 4.02
#